data_616d8f5534c4f495c402789ff03e1fb0
#
_entry.id   616d8f5534c4f495c402789ff03e1fb0
#
_cell.length_a   1.000
_cell.length_b   1.000
_cell.length_c   1.000
_cell.angle_alpha   90.00
_cell.angle_beta   90.00
_cell.angle_gamma   90.00
#
_symmetry.space_group_name_H-M   'P 1'
#
loop_
_entity.id
_entity.type
_entity.pdbx_description
1 polymer ?
#
loop_
_entity_poly.entity_id
_entity_poly.type
_entity_poly.pdbx_seq_one_letter_code
_entity_poly.pdbx_strand_id
1 'polypeptide(L)'
;MTEAPKAVPAGELTLRTLAMPADANPAGDIFGGWVMAQMDLASGIRAAERAHGRVVTAAVKEMAFELPVKIGDTLNIYTQIARVGRTSITLTVEAWAQRARHRALEKVTAGTFIMVALDEDGKPKPVPGE
;
A
#
# COMPACT_ATOMS: atom_id res chain seq x y z
N MET A 1 -28.15 -9.30 21.07
CA MET A 1 -27.85 -8.83 19.72
C MET A 1 -26.32 -8.73 19.53
N THR A 2 -25.84 -9.41 18.53
CA THR A 2 -24.40 -9.42 18.25
C THR A 2 -24.08 -8.36 17.20
N GLU A 3 -23.08 -7.54 17.49
CA GLU A 3 -22.58 -6.60 16.50
C GLU A 3 -21.80 -7.33 15.40
N ALA A 4 -21.88 -6.81 14.20
CA ALA A 4 -21.04 -7.32 13.12
C ALA A 4 -19.57 -7.09 13.49
N PRO A 5 -18.67 -8.05 13.17
CA PRO A 5 -17.25 -7.84 13.42
C PRO A 5 -16.77 -6.59 12.70
N LYS A 6 -15.93 -5.80 13.35
CA LYS A 6 -15.29 -4.66 12.69
C LYS A 6 -14.32 -5.19 11.64
N ALA A 7 -14.30 -4.54 10.48
CA ALA A 7 -13.30 -4.84 9.46
C ALA A 7 -11.92 -4.54 10.03
N VAL A 8 -10.99 -5.45 9.79
CA VAL A 8 -9.60 -5.29 10.20
C VAL A 8 -8.69 -5.36 8.98
N PRO A 9 -7.55 -4.65 9.00
CA PRO A 9 -6.62 -4.72 7.87
C PRO A 9 -6.10 -6.13 7.62
N ALA A 10 -5.97 -6.48 6.36
CA ALA A 10 -5.35 -7.72 5.94
C ALA A 10 -3.89 -7.46 5.57
N GLY A 11 -3.00 -8.31 6.07
CA GLY A 11 -1.59 -8.21 5.77
C GLY A 11 -0.77 -7.60 6.89
N GLU A 12 0.47 -7.27 6.56
CA GLU A 12 1.45 -6.73 7.48
C GLU A 12 1.50 -5.20 7.38
N LEU A 13 1.51 -4.52 8.52
CA LEU A 13 1.71 -3.07 8.54
C LEU A 13 3.13 -2.77 8.05
N THR A 14 3.24 -2.16 6.88
CA THR A 14 4.52 -1.94 6.21
C THR A 14 4.97 -0.48 6.29
N LEU A 15 4.02 0.45 6.29
CA LEU A 15 4.35 1.88 6.26
C LEU A 15 3.26 2.68 6.95
N ARG A 16 3.67 3.71 7.69
CA ARG A 16 2.76 4.68 8.30
C ARG A 16 3.25 6.07 7.96
N THR A 17 2.33 6.95 7.56
CA THR A 17 2.67 8.32 7.19
C THR A 17 1.59 9.27 7.69
N LEU A 18 2.02 10.40 8.25
CA LEU A 18 1.10 11.45 8.66
C LEU A 18 0.74 12.32 7.44
N ALA A 19 -0.55 12.48 7.19
CA ALA A 19 -1.04 13.31 6.10
C ALA A 19 -0.92 14.79 6.47
N MET A 20 -0.17 15.54 5.69
CA MET A 20 0.18 16.93 5.96
C MET A 20 -0.57 17.90 5.06
N PRO A 21 -0.67 19.19 5.43
CA PRO A 21 -1.33 20.18 4.58
C PRO A 21 -0.78 20.26 3.15
N ALA A 22 0.53 20.04 2.97
CA ALA A 22 1.16 20.04 1.65
C ALA A 22 0.67 18.94 0.73
N ASP A 23 0.04 17.89 1.29
CA ASP A 23 -0.45 16.74 0.55
C ASP A 23 -1.92 16.88 0.16
N ALA A 24 -2.55 17.99 0.54
CA ALA A 24 -3.98 18.21 0.34
C ALA A 24 -4.29 19.05 -0.90
N ASN A 25 -5.47 18.79 -1.47
CA ASN A 25 -6.02 19.63 -2.51
C ASN A 25 -6.68 20.89 -1.92
N PRO A 26 -7.11 21.86 -2.74
CA PRO A 26 -7.74 23.08 -2.23
C PRO A 26 -8.99 22.86 -1.39
N ALA A 27 -9.68 21.73 -1.56
CA ALA A 27 -10.86 21.39 -0.76
C ALA A 27 -10.53 20.78 0.61
N GLY A 28 -9.25 20.54 0.89
CA GLY A 28 -8.81 19.99 2.17
C GLY A 28 -8.72 18.47 2.23
N ASP A 29 -8.94 17.80 1.11
CA ASP A 29 -8.76 16.34 1.03
C ASP A 29 -7.37 16.02 0.50
N ILE A 30 -6.80 14.93 1.01
CA ILE A 30 -5.49 14.47 0.54
C ILE A 30 -5.64 13.94 -0.89
N PHE A 31 -4.67 14.26 -1.75
CA PHE A 31 -4.66 13.76 -3.12
C PHE A 31 -4.63 12.24 -3.16
N GLY A 32 -5.45 11.64 -4.02
CA GLY A 32 -5.42 10.19 -4.24
C GLY A 32 -4.05 9.71 -4.70
N GLY A 33 -3.36 10.51 -5.51
CA GLY A 33 -2.01 10.20 -5.96
C GLY A 33 -1.00 10.08 -4.83
N TRP A 34 -1.14 10.89 -3.78
CA TRP A 34 -0.30 10.78 -2.59
C TRP A 34 -0.53 9.44 -1.87
N VAL A 35 -1.80 9.03 -1.74
CA VAL A 35 -2.14 7.75 -1.14
C VAL A 35 -1.54 6.60 -1.96
N MET A 36 -1.67 6.66 -3.28
CA MET A 36 -1.10 5.66 -4.19
C MET A 36 0.42 5.61 -4.07
N ALA A 37 1.08 6.76 -3.92
CA ALA A 37 2.53 6.81 -3.73
C ALA A 37 2.95 6.09 -2.45
N GLN A 38 2.20 6.25 -1.36
CA GLN A 38 2.49 5.55 -0.11
C GLN A 38 2.30 4.04 -0.27
N MET A 39 1.28 3.63 -1.00
CA MET A 39 1.02 2.22 -1.27
C MET A 39 2.13 1.62 -2.15
N ASP A 40 2.62 2.38 -3.12
CA ASP A 40 3.72 1.96 -3.98
C ASP A 40 5.03 1.81 -3.19
N LEU A 41 5.32 2.77 -2.32
CA LEU A 41 6.49 2.69 -1.44
C LEU A 41 6.44 1.43 -0.56
N ALA A 42 5.30 1.18 0.07
CA ALA A 42 5.12 0.01 0.92
C ALA A 42 5.27 -1.29 0.13
N SER A 43 4.70 -1.35 -1.07
CA SER A 43 4.82 -2.50 -1.96
C SER A 43 6.27 -2.76 -2.34
N GLY A 44 7.01 -1.69 -2.65
CA GLY A 44 8.44 -1.78 -2.98
C GLY A 44 9.27 -2.29 -1.81
N ILE A 45 9.01 -1.80 -0.60
CA ILE A 45 9.70 -2.26 0.61
C ILE A 45 9.46 -3.76 0.82
N ARG A 46 8.21 -4.17 0.79
CA ARG A 46 7.85 -5.58 1.03
C ARG A 46 8.39 -6.50 -0.05
N ALA A 47 8.27 -6.08 -1.32
CA ALA A 47 8.75 -6.88 -2.46
C ALA A 47 10.27 -6.97 -2.47
N ALA A 48 10.99 -5.89 -2.15
CA ALA A 48 12.45 -5.90 -2.10
C ALA A 48 12.97 -6.85 -1.02
N GLU A 49 12.31 -6.90 0.12
CA GLU A 49 12.65 -7.86 1.17
C GLU A 49 12.51 -9.29 0.65
N ARG A 50 11.41 -9.60 -0.01
CA ARG A 50 11.17 -10.94 -0.54
C ARG A 50 12.12 -11.30 -1.68
N ALA A 51 12.44 -10.34 -2.55
CA ALA A 51 13.31 -10.53 -3.70
C ALA A 51 14.81 -10.52 -3.33
N HIS A 52 15.14 -10.11 -2.12
CA HIS A 52 16.49 -9.87 -1.66
C HIS A 52 17.27 -8.92 -2.59
N GLY A 53 16.58 -7.90 -3.08
CA GLY A 53 17.18 -6.95 -3.97
C GLY A 53 16.19 -5.98 -4.60
N ARG A 54 16.63 -5.39 -5.68
CA ARG A 54 15.91 -4.32 -6.37
C ARG A 54 14.64 -4.82 -7.04
N VAL A 55 13.58 -4.02 -6.93
CA VAL A 55 12.30 -4.28 -7.61
C VAL A 55 11.82 -3.02 -8.29
N VAL A 56 10.90 -3.18 -9.23
CA VAL A 56 10.23 -2.06 -9.89
C VAL A 56 8.74 -2.35 -9.96
N THR A 57 7.93 -1.31 -9.88
CA THR A 57 6.48 -1.43 -10.05
C THR A 57 6.16 -1.64 -11.51
N ALA A 58 5.56 -2.77 -11.84
CA ALA A 58 5.18 -3.12 -13.19
C ALA A 58 3.71 -2.80 -13.49
N ALA A 59 2.83 -2.99 -12.53
CA ALA A 59 1.40 -2.72 -12.73
C ALA A 59 0.70 -2.46 -11.41
N VAL A 60 -0.36 -1.67 -11.47
CA VAL A 60 -1.30 -1.45 -10.38
C VAL A 60 -2.68 -1.75 -10.93
N LYS A 61 -3.42 -2.58 -10.23
CA LYS A 61 -4.73 -3.06 -10.69
C LYS A 61 -5.79 -2.93 -9.61
N GLU A 62 -7.03 -2.84 -10.05
CA GLU A 62 -8.21 -3.01 -9.17
C GLU A 62 -8.25 -2.02 -8.01
N MET A 63 -7.77 -0.82 -8.23
CA MET A 63 -7.77 0.20 -7.19
C MET A 63 -9.02 1.06 -7.27
N ALA A 64 -9.74 1.16 -6.16
CA ALA A 64 -10.88 2.04 -6.02
C ALA A 64 -10.83 2.74 -4.67
N PHE A 65 -11.03 4.05 -4.67
CA PHE A 65 -11.05 4.85 -3.45
C PHE A 65 -12.47 4.85 -2.88
N GLU A 66 -12.59 4.42 -1.63
CA GLU A 66 -13.89 4.35 -0.94
C GLU A 66 -14.11 5.53 -0.01
N LEU A 67 -13.06 6.02 0.63
CA LEU A 67 -13.13 7.12 1.59
C LEU A 67 -11.96 8.09 1.39
N PRO A 68 -12.16 9.37 1.72
CA PRO A 68 -11.07 10.34 1.65
C PRO A 68 -10.12 10.21 2.84
N VAL A 69 -8.89 10.67 2.64
CA VAL A 69 -7.92 10.90 3.71
C VAL A 69 -7.92 12.39 4.00
N LYS A 70 -7.90 12.76 5.27
CA LYS A 70 -7.90 14.16 5.71
C LYS A 70 -6.56 14.55 6.29
N ILE A 71 -6.25 15.84 6.25
CA ILE A 71 -5.06 16.39 6.92
C ILE A 71 -5.09 15.97 8.39
N GLY A 72 -3.97 15.48 8.88
CA GLY A 72 -3.84 15.03 10.27
C GLY A 72 -4.14 13.54 10.49
N ASP A 73 -4.71 12.88 9.49
CA ASP A 73 -4.89 11.42 9.57
C ASP A 73 -3.54 10.73 9.47
N THR A 74 -3.41 9.59 10.15
CA THR A 74 -2.26 8.71 9.95
C THR A 74 -2.66 7.64 8.95
N LEU A 75 -1.96 7.59 7.82
CA LEU A 75 -2.21 6.58 6.79
C LEU A 75 -1.37 5.35 7.09
N ASN A 76 -2.03 4.23 7.26
CA ASN A 76 -1.40 2.94 7.50
C ASN A 76 -1.52 2.08 6.25
N ILE A 77 -0.41 1.57 5.76
CA ILE A 77 -0.39 0.71 4.57
C ILE A 77 -0.05 -0.71 4.99
N TYR A 78 -0.94 -1.62 4.65
CA TYR A 78 -0.80 -3.05 4.93
C TYR A 78 -0.54 -3.79 3.62
N THR A 79 0.44 -4.68 3.62
CA THR A 79 0.81 -5.44 2.43
C THR A 79 0.77 -6.92 2.71
N GLN A 80 0.36 -7.68 1.69
CA GLN A 80 0.33 -9.12 1.76
C GLN A 80 0.82 -9.67 0.41
N ILE A 81 1.79 -10.56 0.45
CA ILE A 81 2.26 -11.23 -0.76
C ILE A 81 1.23 -12.28 -1.14
N ALA A 82 0.55 -12.05 -2.27
CA ALA A 82 -0.49 -12.94 -2.75
C ALA A 82 0.07 -14.06 -3.63
N ARG A 83 1.13 -13.74 -4.38
CA ARG A 83 1.73 -14.69 -5.32
C ARG A 83 3.16 -14.31 -5.63
N VAL A 84 4.02 -15.30 -5.77
CA VAL A 84 5.37 -15.12 -6.29
C VAL A 84 5.46 -15.89 -7.61
N GLY A 85 5.70 -15.16 -8.70
CA GLY A 85 5.97 -15.74 -10.01
C GLY A 85 7.46 -15.93 -10.23
N ARG A 86 7.85 -16.21 -11.47
CA ARG A 86 9.28 -16.42 -11.75
C ARG A 86 10.11 -15.15 -11.50
N THR A 87 9.65 -14.01 -12.00
CA THR A 87 10.33 -12.72 -11.84
C THR A 87 9.45 -11.68 -11.12
N SER A 88 8.21 -12.01 -10.80
CA SER A 88 7.25 -11.06 -10.28
C SER A 88 6.75 -11.44 -8.88
N ILE A 89 6.35 -10.42 -8.15
CA ILE A 89 5.72 -10.56 -6.83
C ILE A 89 4.43 -9.77 -6.90
N THR A 90 3.30 -10.43 -6.64
CA THR A 90 1.98 -9.81 -6.61
C THR A 90 1.59 -9.58 -5.16
N LEU A 91 1.26 -8.33 -4.83
CA LEU A 91 0.86 -7.95 -3.48
C LEU A 91 -0.56 -7.42 -3.49
N THR A 92 -1.32 -7.77 -2.47
CA THR A 92 -2.54 -7.05 -2.12
C THR A 92 -2.15 -5.97 -1.12
N VAL A 93 -2.60 -4.75 -1.36
CA VAL A 93 -2.20 -3.59 -0.57
C VAL A 93 -3.44 -2.85 -0.13
N GLU A 94 -3.54 -2.59 1.17
CA GLU A 94 -4.66 -1.85 1.74
C GLU A 94 -4.15 -0.58 2.41
N ALA A 95 -4.86 0.52 2.18
CA ALA A 95 -4.59 1.79 2.83
C ALA A 95 -5.73 2.07 3.81
N TRP A 96 -5.37 2.29 5.07
CA TRP A 96 -6.29 2.56 6.15
C TRP A 96 -5.91 3.88 6.81
N ALA A 97 -6.89 4.75 7.02
CA ALA A 97 -6.67 6.02 7.70
C ALA A 97 -7.08 5.89 9.16
N GLN A 98 -6.16 6.20 10.07
CA GLN A 98 -6.50 6.41 11.47
C GLN A 98 -6.83 7.89 11.63
N ARG A 99 -8.07 8.18 11.95
CA ARG A 99 -8.57 9.55 12.00
C ARG A 99 -7.95 10.32 13.17
N ALA A 100 -7.63 11.60 12.91
CA ALA A 100 -6.96 12.43 13.90
C ALA A 100 -7.82 12.67 15.14
N ARG A 101 -9.13 12.89 14.95
CA ARG A 101 -10.02 13.27 16.05
C ARG A 101 -10.51 12.11 16.90
N HIS A 102 -11.10 11.11 16.28
CA HIS A 102 -11.74 10.00 16.99
C HIS A 102 -10.98 8.70 16.89
N ARG A 103 -9.83 8.74 16.26
CA ARG A 103 -8.87 7.64 16.14
C ARG A 103 -9.45 6.34 15.56
N ALA A 104 -10.61 6.42 14.91
CA ALA A 104 -11.16 5.28 14.20
C ALA A 104 -10.24 4.90 13.04
N LEU A 105 -10.07 3.62 12.80
CA LEU A 105 -9.31 3.10 11.69
C LEU A 105 -10.27 2.70 10.58
N GLU A 106 -10.18 3.38 9.44
CA GLU A 106 -11.12 3.18 8.34
C GLU A 106 -10.39 2.87 7.05
N LYS A 107 -10.89 1.87 6.32
CA LYS A 107 -10.30 1.50 5.04
C LYS A 107 -10.60 2.56 3.98
N VAL A 108 -9.54 3.07 3.36
CA VAL A 108 -9.60 4.11 2.35
C VAL A 108 -9.65 3.51 0.95
N THR A 109 -8.75 2.60 0.68
CA THR A 109 -8.66 1.94 -0.62
C THR A 109 -7.86 0.65 -0.50
N ALA A 110 -7.95 -0.16 -1.53
CA ALA A 110 -7.13 -1.35 -1.69
C ALA A 110 -6.80 -1.51 -3.18
N GLY A 111 -5.72 -2.20 -3.45
CA GLY A 111 -5.32 -2.47 -4.83
C GLY A 111 -4.35 -3.63 -4.90
N THR A 112 -4.08 -4.06 -6.12
CA THR A 112 -3.13 -5.12 -6.41
C THR A 112 -1.92 -4.50 -7.08
N PHE A 113 -0.74 -4.72 -6.50
CA PHE A 113 0.52 -4.21 -7.03
C PHE A 113 1.36 -5.37 -7.52
N ILE A 114 1.87 -5.25 -8.74
CA ILE A 114 2.77 -6.26 -9.31
C ILE A 114 4.14 -5.64 -9.42
N MET A 115 5.09 -6.24 -8.69
CA MET A 115 6.48 -5.80 -8.66
C MET A 115 7.34 -6.83 -9.40
N VAL A 116 8.37 -6.37 -10.09
CA VAL A 116 9.29 -7.24 -10.82
C VAL A 116 10.69 -7.09 -10.24
N ALA A 117 11.32 -8.22 -9.93
CA ALA A 117 12.70 -8.24 -9.44
C ALA A 117 13.67 -7.92 -10.59
N LEU A 118 14.63 -7.04 -10.32
CA LEU A 118 15.59 -6.59 -11.32
C LEU A 118 17.01 -6.95 -10.93
N ASP A 119 17.85 -7.24 -11.94
CA ASP A 119 19.28 -7.40 -11.76
C ASP A 119 19.99 -6.03 -11.79
N GLU A 120 21.32 -6.05 -11.71
CA GLU A 120 22.13 -4.83 -11.70
C GLU A 120 21.98 -3.99 -12.98
N ASP A 121 21.65 -4.63 -14.10
CA ASP A 121 21.45 -3.96 -15.38
C ASP A 121 20.01 -3.48 -15.57
N GLY A 122 19.15 -3.68 -14.56
CA GLY A 122 17.75 -3.29 -14.63
C GLY A 122 16.87 -4.25 -15.42
N LYS A 123 17.33 -5.48 -15.62
CA LYS A 123 16.56 -6.50 -16.33
C LYS A 123 15.86 -7.43 -15.33
N PRO A 124 14.70 -7.99 -15.70
CA PRO A 124 14.03 -8.95 -14.82
C PRO A 124 14.93 -10.12 -14.46
N LYS A 125 14.92 -10.48 -13.19
CA LYS A 125 15.64 -11.66 -12.71
C LYS A 125 14.71 -12.54 -11.89
N PRO A 126 15.02 -13.85 -11.76
CA PRO A 126 14.20 -14.74 -10.95
C PRO A 126 14.15 -14.32 -9.50
N VAL A 127 12.96 -14.39 -8.91
CA VAL A 127 12.76 -14.17 -7.47
C VAL A 127 13.35 -15.40 -6.74
N PRO A 128 14.26 -15.18 -5.77
CA PRO A 128 14.85 -16.32 -5.05
C PRO A 128 13.81 -17.08 -4.23
N GLY A 129 14.11 -18.33 -3.95
CA GLY A 129 13.34 -19.13 -3.01
C GLY A 129 13.48 -18.58 -1.59
N GLU A 130 12.55 -18.93 -0.75
CA GLU A 130 12.62 -18.53 0.66
C GLU A 130 13.72 -19.25 1.41
#